data_b131ab30dc4e708da21d5849992eb13c
#
_entry.id   b131ab30dc4e708da21d5849992eb13c
#
_cell.length_a   1.000
_cell.length_b   1.000
_cell.length_c   1.000
_cell.angle_alpha   90.00
_cell.angle_beta   90.00
_cell.angle_gamma   90.00
#
_symmetry.space_group_name_H-M   'P 1'
#
loop_
_entity.id
_entity.type
_entity.pdbx_description
1 polymer ?
#
loop_
_entity_poly.entity_id
_entity_poly.type
_entity_poly.pdbx_seq_one_letter_code
_entity_poly.pdbx_strand_id
1 'polypeptide(L)'
;SSAASDVYKRQLIFQIVQYKNSSSDISNIKVDNLKLPSTLKSSSNSDTRILWMGPKNWIVISSKTDLLLKDGKQFDESNFAITDLSHSRTIIEIQGDLVNEVLKKGCPINIDKFNEGDCTNSIYNGISITIDFISNNPKKVRIFGLRSFGESLHHSITDSSLEFGYQSN
;
A
#
# COMPACT_ATOMS: atom_id res chain seq x y z
N SER A 1 18.94 11.65 9.04
CA SER A 1 19.20 10.94 7.79
C SER A 1 17.95 10.21 7.35
N SER A 2 17.70 10.18 6.07
CA SER A 2 16.56 9.50 5.48
C SER A 2 17.01 8.25 4.75
N ALA A 3 16.21 7.18 4.80
CA ALA A 3 16.56 5.90 4.22
C ALA A 3 15.39 5.32 3.44
N ALA A 4 15.70 4.64 2.33
CA ALA A 4 14.79 3.77 1.61
C ALA A 4 15.19 2.34 1.91
N SER A 5 14.24 1.49 2.29
CA SER A 5 14.50 0.09 2.59
C SER A 5 13.41 -0.80 2.03
N ASP A 6 13.78 -2.03 1.71
CA ASP A 6 12.84 -3.08 1.39
C ASP A 6 12.34 -3.69 2.71
N VAL A 7 11.12 -3.32 3.11
CA VAL A 7 10.51 -3.77 4.37
C VAL A 7 9.78 -5.10 4.23
N TYR A 8 10.10 -5.83 3.20
CA TYR A 8 9.34 -6.97 2.84
C TYR A 8 9.94 -8.27 3.38
N LYS A 9 9.39 -8.82 4.45
CA LYS A 9 9.61 -10.23 4.81
C LYS A 9 8.32 -10.83 5.38
N ARG A 10 7.78 -11.85 4.69
CA ARG A 10 6.70 -12.73 5.19
C ARG A 10 5.41 -12.03 5.58
N GLN A 11 4.99 -11.03 4.81
CA GLN A 11 3.68 -10.46 4.99
C GLN A 11 2.67 -11.15 4.08
N LEU A 12 1.46 -11.33 4.61
CA LEU A 12 0.32 -11.71 3.81
C LEU A 12 -0.18 -10.47 3.09
N ILE A 13 -0.33 -10.55 1.77
CA ILE A 13 -0.92 -9.48 0.96
C ILE A 13 -2.04 -10.10 0.14
N PHE A 14 -3.26 -9.59 0.29
CA PHE A 14 -4.36 -10.04 -0.55
C PHE A 14 -5.26 -8.90 -0.97
N GLN A 15 -5.89 -9.08 -2.13
CA GLN A 15 -6.81 -8.12 -2.70
C GLN A 15 -8.24 -8.58 -2.47
N ILE A 16 -9.11 -7.62 -2.13
CA ILE A 16 -10.55 -7.80 -2.01
C ILE A 16 -11.20 -6.97 -3.09
N VAL A 17 -11.97 -7.60 -3.99
CA VAL A 17 -12.76 -6.92 -5.00
C VAL A 17 -14.21 -7.32 -4.81
N GLN A 18 -15.09 -6.34 -4.62
CA GLN A 18 -16.53 -6.57 -4.68
C GLN A 18 -17.01 -6.43 -6.12
N TYR A 19 -17.79 -7.39 -6.61
CA TYR A 19 -18.28 -7.33 -7.98
C TYR A 19 -19.22 -6.16 -8.20
N LYS A 20 -19.21 -5.59 -9.40
CA LYS A 20 -19.99 -4.39 -9.75
C LYS A 20 -21.49 -4.57 -9.52
N ASN A 21 -22.01 -5.75 -9.81
CA ASN A 21 -23.43 -6.07 -9.64
C ASN A 21 -23.79 -6.50 -8.21
N SER A 22 -22.83 -6.57 -7.31
CA SER A 22 -23.08 -6.89 -5.91
C SER A 22 -23.63 -5.67 -5.19
N SER A 23 -24.75 -5.88 -4.48
CA SER A 23 -25.34 -4.91 -3.55
C SER A 23 -25.07 -5.27 -2.10
N SER A 24 -24.17 -6.20 -1.85
CA SER A 24 -23.81 -6.64 -0.50
C SER A 24 -23.32 -5.45 0.34
N ASP A 25 -23.85 -5.32 1.55
CA ASP A 25 -23.44 -4.28 2.48
C ASP A 25 -22.07 -4.62 3.08
N ILE A 26 -21.10 -3.74 2.89
CA ILE A 26 -19.73 -3.92 3.40
C ILE A 26 -19.50 -3.25 4.75
N SER A 27 -20.48 -2.52 5.30
CA SER A 27 -20.31 -1.74 6.53
C SER A 27 -19.99 -2.59 7.76
N ASN A 28 -20.41 -3.85 7.76
CA ASN A 28 -20.15 -4.79 8.85
C ASN A 28 -18.96 -5.70 8.60
N ILE A 29 -18.34 -5.60 7.45
CA ILE A 29 -17.14 -6.38 7.13
C ILE A 29 -15.97 -5.80 7.91
N LYS A 30 -15.26 -6.68 8.65
CA LYS A 30 -14.03 -6.33 9.35
C LYS A 30 -12.96 -7.36 9.06
N VAL A 31 -11.77 -6.88 8.78
CA VAL A 31 -10.57 -7.71 8.60
C VAL A 31 -9.60 -7.30 9.70
N ASP A 32 -9.24 -8.24 10.57
CA ASP A 32 -8.43 -7.98 11.77
C ASP A 32 -9.00 -6.81 12.61
N ASN A 33 -10.32 -6.81 12.78
CA ASN A 33 -11.11 -5.77 13.47
C ASN A 33 -11.10 -4.38 12.80
N LEU A 34 -10.59 -4.28 11.59
CA LEU A 34 -10.57 -3.04 10.82
C LEU A 34 -11.70 -3.03 9.80
N LYS A 35 -12.39 -1.89 9.69
CA LYS A 35 -13.36 -1.66 8.61
C LYS A 35 -12.63 -1.43 7.29
N LEU A 36 -13.28 -1.78 6.19
CA LEU A 36 -12.77 -1.43 4.86
C LEU A 36 -12.78 0.10 4.71
N PRO A 37 -11.64 0.72 4.39
CA PRO A 37 -11.55 2.18 4.34
C PRO A 37 -12.30 2.79 3.16
N SER A 38 -12.65 4.05 3.31
CA SER A 38 -13.27 4.86 2.26
C SER A 38 -12.23 5.34 1.24
N THR A 39 -12.72 6.05 0.22
CA THR A 39 -11.91 6.56 -0.90
C THR A 39 -10.65 7.28 -0.44
N LEU A 40 -9.51 6.85 -0.98
CA LEU A 40 -8.16 7.40 -0.72
C LEU A 40 -7.72 7.30 0.75
N LYS A 41 -8.34 6.42 1.53
CA LYS A 41 -8.00 6.23 2.94
C LYS A 41 -7.43 4.84 3.20
N SER A 42 -6.74 4.73 4.33
CA SER A 42 -6.29 3.46 4.88
C SER A 42 -6.86 3.25 6.28
N SER A 43 -6.95 2.00 6.69
CA SER A 43 -7.25 1.59 8.07
C SER A 43 -6.10 0.74 8.56
N SER A 44 -5.71 0.88 9.82
CA SER A 44 -4.57 0.12 10.32
C SER A 44 -4.64 -0.15 11.82
N ASN A 45 -3.98 -1.23 12.21
CA ASN A 45 -3.64 -1.53 13.61
C ASN A 45 -2.15 -1.94 13.68
N SER A 46 -1.72 -2.55 14.77
CA SER A 46 -0.31 -2.93 14.93
C SER A 46 0.19 -3.96 13.92
N ASP A 47 -0.69 -4.79 13.36
CA ASP A 47 -0.32 -5.94 12.53
C ASP A 47 -0.80 -5.83 11.08
N THR A 48 -1.85 -5.04 10.84
CA THR A 48 -2.59 -5.06 9.58
C THR A 48 -2.84 -3.65 9.07
N ARG A 49 -2.75 -3.49 7.75
CA ARG A 49 -3.14 -2.27 7.04
C ARG A 49 -4.07 -2.64 5.90
N ILE A 50 -5.13 -1.86 5.72
CA ILE A 50 -6.05 -2.00 4.59
C ILE A 50 -6.01 -0.70 3.80
N LEU A 51 -5.75 -0.80 2.50
CA LEU A 51 -5.64 0.34 1.58
C LEU A 51 -6.79 0.33 0.61
N TRP A 52 -7.41 1.48 0.40
CA TRP A 52 -8.36 1.67 -0.69
C TRP A 52 -7.61 1.71 -2.03
N MET A 53 -8.01 0.88 -2.98
CA MET A 53 -7.35 0.75 -4.29
C MET A 53 -8.21 1.27 -5.45
N GLY A 54 -9.45 1.57 -5.18
CA GLY A 54 -10.43 1.99 -6.17
C GLY A 54 -11.84 1.64 -5.69
N PRO A 55 -12.88 2.03 -6.42
CA PRO A 55 -14.25 1.65 -6.05
C PRO A 55 -14.37 0.13 -5.90
N LYS A 56 -14.88 -0.30 -4.75
CA LYS A 56 -15.06 -1.73 -4.44
C LYS A 56 -13.78 -2.58 -4.51
N ASN A 57 -12.63 -1.97 -4.23
CA ASN A 57 -11.33 -2.62 -4.36
C ASN A 57 -10.40 -2.19 -3.23
N TRP A 58 -9.86 -3.16 -2.49
CA TRP A 58 -8.96 -2.94 -1.35
C TRP A 58 -7.81 -3.94 -1.38
N ILE A 59 -6.69 -3.53 -0.79
CA ILE A 59 -5.56 -4.42 -0.49
C ILE A 59 -5.36 -4.49 1.02
N VAL A 60 -5.17 -5.70 1.52
CA VAL A 60 -4.84 -5.99 2.91
C VAL A 60 -3.40 -6.45 3.00
N ILE A 61 -2.64 -5.85 3.90
CA ILE A 61 -1.26 -6.23 4.21
C ILE A 61 -1.20 -6.56 5.70
N SER A 62 -0.74 -7.75 6.07
CA SER A 62 -0.73 -8.17 7.46
C SER A 62 0.47 -9.05 7.79
N SER A 63 1.00 -8.88 9.01
CA SER A 63 1.96 -9.82 9.60
C SER A 63 1.30 -11.11 10.07
N LYS A 64 -0.04 -11.11 10.21
CA LYS A 64 -0.83 -12.29 10.57
C LYS A 64 -1.06 -13.15 9.32
N THR A 65 -0.20 -14.12 9.10
CA THR A 65 -0.23 -14.94 7.86
C THR A 65 -1.45 -15.85 7.75
N ASP A 66 -2.17 -16.07 8.84
CA ASP A 66 -3.40 -16.87 8.88
C ASP A 66 -4.69 -16.03 8.78
N LEU A 67 -4.56 -14.71 8.61
CA LEU A 67 -5.70 -13.78 8.61
C LEU A 67 -6.74 -14.13 7.55
N LEU A 68 -6.30 -14.53 6.36
CA LEU A 68 -7.22 -14.90 5.28
C LEU A 68 -8.06 -16.12 5.63
N LEU A 69 -7.49 -17.09 6.36
CA LEU A 69 -8.21 -18.26 6.84
C LEU A 69 -9.25 -17.89 7.90
N LYS A 70 -8.96 -16.90 8.73
CA LYS A 70 -9.86 -16.45 9.80
C LYS A 70 -10.97 -15.56 9.28
N ASP A 71 -10.63 -14.54 8.53
CA ASP A 71 -11.56 -13.48 8.13
C ASP A 71 -12.08 -13.64 6.71
N GLY A 72 -11.48 -14.50 5.90
CA GLY A 72 -11.84 -14.69 4.50
C GLY A 72 -13.22 -15.29 4.27
N LYS A 73 -13.76 -15.99 5.25
CA LYS A 73 -15.06 -16.69 5.14
C LYS A 73 -16.24 -15.74 4.93
N GLN A 74 -16.12 -14.48 5.33
CA GLN A 74 -17.17 -13.47 5.16
C GLN A 74 -17.27 -12.99 3.70
N PHE A 75 -16.30 -13.31 2.85
CA PHE A 75 -16.27 -12.92 1.45
C PHE A 75 -16.79 -14.05 0.58
N ASP A 76 -18.09 -14.10 0.33
CA ASP A 76 -18.69 -15.12 -0.51
C ASP A 76 -18.34 -14.92 -1.99
N GLU A 77 -18.15 -16.00 -2.70
CA GLU A 77 -17.70 -16.01 -4.10
C GLU A 77 -18.68 -15.37 -5.08
N SER A 78 -19.95 -15.25 -4.71
CA SER A 78 -20.95 -14.62 -5.56
C SER A 78 -20.85 -13.09 -5.52
N ASN A 79 -20.25 -12.50 -4.49
CA ASN A 79 -20.15 -11.06 -4.31
C ASN A 79 -18.72 -10.53 -4.34
N PHE A 80 -17.73 -11.37 -4.04
CA PHE A 80 -16.33 -10.95 -3.89
C PHE A 80 -15.37 -11.88 -4.61
N ALA A 81 -14.26 -11.30 -5.07
CA ALA A 81 -13.06 -12.02 -5.46
C ALA A 81 -11.93 -11.70 -4.48
N ILE A 82 -11.28 -12.74 -3.98
CA ILE A 82 -10.09 -12.62 -3.12
C ILE A 82 -8.90 -13.19 -3.88
N THR A 83 -7.83 -12.42 -3.96
CA THR A 83 -6.60 -12.82 -4.65
C THR A 83 -5.41 -12.66 -3.72
N ASP A 84 -4.65 -13.73 -3.52
CA ASP A 84 -3.39 -13.67 -2.78
C ASP A 84 -2.30 -13.04 -3.65
N LEU A 85 -1.76 -11.92 -3.20
CA LEU A 85 -0.74 -11.15 -3.89
C LEU A 85 0.62 -11.19 -3.17
N SER A 86 0.75 -12.03 -2.15
CA SER A 86 1.93 -12.04 -1.27
C SER A 86 3.25 -12.25 -2.01
N HIS A 87 3.23 -13.01 -3.10
CA HIS A 87 4.42 -13.32 -3.90
C HIS A 87 4.59 -12.45 -5.14
N SER A 88 3.63 -11.55 -5.42
CA SER A 88 3.63 -10.76 -6.66
C SER A 88 3.90 -9.28 -6.45
N ARG A 89 4.04 -8.84 -5.20
CA ARG A 89 4.27 -7.43 -4.86
C ARG A 89 5.58 -7.24 -4.14
N THR A 90 6.21 -6.08 -4.38
CA THR A 90 7.34 -5.56 -3.60
C THR A 90 6.89 -4.34 -2.82
N ILE A 91 7.52 -4.10 -1.67
CA ILE A 91 7.22 -2.97 -0.78
C ILE A 91 8.52 -2.25 -0.50
N ILE A 92 8.55 -0.94 -0.79
CA ILE A 92 9.70 -0.08 -0.49
C ILE A 92 9.24 0.96 0.51
N GLU A 93 9.94 1.07 1.63
CA GLU A 93 9.68 2.11 2.63
C GLU A 93 10.67 3.25 2.46
N ILE A 94 10.14 4.49 2.46
CA ILE A 94 10.96 5.71 2.46
C ILE A 94 10.61 6.51 3.70
N GLN A 95 11.62 6.93 4.44
CA GLN A 95 11.44 7.69 5.66
C GLN A 95 12.38 8.90 5.68
N GLY A 96 11.88 10.02 6.19
CA GLY A 96 12.66 11.22 6.42
C GLY A 96 12.00 12.50 5.91
N ASP A 97 12.61 13.63 6.17
CA ASP A 97 12.04 14.95 5.92
C ASP A 97 11.81 15.25 4.44
N LEU A 98 12.60 14.63 3.56
CA LEU A 98 12.56 14.89 2.11
C LEU A 98 11.79 13.82 1.33
N VAL A 99 10.99 12.99 2.00
CA VAL A 99 10.19 11.94 1.34
C VAL A 99 9.32 12.51 0.23
N ASN A 100 8.62 13.62 0.49
CA ASN A 100 7.77 14.23 -0.53
C ASN A 100 8.55 14.69 -1.76
N GLU A 101 9.76 15.22 -1.55
CA GLU A 101 10.61 15.68 -2.67
C GLU A 101 11.07 14.50 -3.54
N VAL A 102 11.39 13.36 -2.91
CA VAL A 102 11.73 12.12 -3.64
C VAL A 102 10.53 11.64 -4.46
N LEU A 103 9.33 11.63 -3.87
CA LEU A 103 8.11 11.22 -4.58
C LEU A 103 7.77 12.13 -5.74
N LYS A 104 7.91 13.45 -5.56
CA LYS A 104 7.64 14.45 -6.60
C LYS A 104 8.50 14.26 -7.85
N LYS A 105 9.68 13.69 -7.72
CA LYS A 105 10.55 13.44 -8.87
C LYS A 105 10.00 12.43 -9.85
N GLY A 106 9.26 11.45 -9.37
CA GLY A 106 8.73 10.37 -10.22
C GLY A 106 7.22 10.36 -10.37
N CYS A 107 6.49 10.99 -9.45
CA CYS A 107 5.03 10.96 -9.41
C CYS A 107 4.41 12.25 -9.96
N PRO A 108 3.40 12.14 -10.85
CA PRO A 108 2.76 13.32 -11.46
C PRO A 108 1.66 13.94 -10.59
N ILE A 109 1.39 13.40 -9.40
CA ILE A 109 0.31 13.86 -8.51
C ILE A 109 0.81 14.90 -7.50
N ASN A 110 -0.12 15.64 -6.90
CA ASN A 110 0.20 16.59 -5.83
C ASN A 110 0.44 15.83 -4.51
N ILE A 111 1.68 15.44 -4.27
CA ILE A 111 2.09 14.66 -3.10
C ILE A 111 1.80 15.41 -1.79
N ASP A 112 1.96 16.73 -1.76
CA ASP A 112 1.83 17.52 -0.53
C ASP A 112 0.42 17.54 0.06
N LYS A 113 -0.60 17.19 -0.72
CA LYS A 113 -1.97 17.13 -0.22
C LYS A 113 -2.28 15.87 0.61
N PHE A 114 -1.40 14.88 0.59
CA PHE A 114 -1.61 13.60 1.29
C PHE A 114 -0.95 13.63 2.67
N ASN A 115 -1.60 12.98 3.62
CA ASN A 115 -1.19 12.91 5.01
C ASN A 115 -1.30 11.48 5.55
N GLU A 116 -0.82 11.28 6.78
CA GLU A 116 -1.00 10.01 7.50
C GLU A 116 -2.46 9.55 7.44
N GLY A 117 -2.67 8.29 7.08
CA GLY A 117 -4.00 7.71 6.90
C GLY A 117 -4.56 7.82 5.48
N ASP A 118 -3.84 8.46 4.57
CA ASP A 118 -4.19 8.51 3.16
C ASP A 118 -3.45 7.42 2.38
N CYS A 119 -3.98 7.04 1.23
CA CYS A 119 -3.28 6.23 0.24
C CYS A 119 -3.77 6.62 -1.16
N THR A 120 -2.97 6.32 -2.17
CA THR A 120 -3.33 6.61 -3.56
C THR A 120 -2.55 5.72 -4.52
N ASN A 121 -3.14 5.48 -5.68
CA ASN A 121 -2.44 4.90 -6.81
C ASN A 121 -1.76 6.03 -7.59
N SER A 122 -0.60 5.73 -8.16
CA SER A 122 0.15 6.66 -9.00
C SER A 122 1.08 5.89 -9.92
N ILE A 123 2.01 6.60 -10.50
CA ILE A 123 3.16 6.04 -11.21
C ILE A 123 4.43 6.66 -10.65
N TYR A 124 5.53 5.92 -10.68
CA TYR A 124 6.87 6.43 -10.40
C TYR A 124 7.78 6.13 -11.59
N ASN A 125 8.17 7.16 -12.30
CA ASN A 125 8.96 7.03 -13.56
C ASN A 125 8.35 5.99 -14.52
N GLY A 126 7.02 6.04 -14.70
CA GLY A 126 6.29 5.14 -15.59
C GLY A 126 5.90 3.79 -15.02
N ILE A 127 6.32 3.46 -13.80
CA ILE A 127 5.97 2.20 -13.13
C ILE A 127 4.75 2.42 -12.25
N SER A 128 3.70 1.61 -12.44
CA SER A 128 2.49 1.67 -11.59
C SER A 128 2.80 1.32 -10.16
N ILE A 129 2.38 2.16 -9.23
CA ILE A 129 2.59 2.01 -7.81
C ILE A 129 1.33 2.34 -7.01
N THR A 130 1.34 1.93 -5.74
CA THR A 130 0.42 2.41 -4.71
C THR A 130 1.26 3.02 -3.60
N ILE A 131 0.86 4.19 -3.13
CA ILE A 131 1.55 4.90 -2.04
C ILE A 131 0.66 4.84 -0.80
N ASP A 132 1.21 4.31 0.29
CA ASP A 132 0.60 4.28 1.61
C ASP A 132 1.30 5.31 2.50
N PHE A 133 0.59 6.35 2.92
CA PHE A 133 1.13 7.41 3.76
C PHE A 133 1.02 6.98 5.22
N ILE A 134 2.12 6.43 5.75
CA ILE A 134 2.18 5.76 7.06
C ILE A 134 2.18 6.74 8.22
N SER A 135 2.99 7.81 8.12
CA SER A 135 3.22 8.75 9.22
C SER A 135 3.64 10.12 8.71
N ASN A 136 3.26 11.17 9.44
CA ASN A 136 3.70 12.53 9.17
C ASN A 136 4.99 12.89 9.95
N ASN A 137 5.15 12.32 11.16
CA ASN A 137 6.28 12.62 12.05
C ASN A 137 6.82 11.34 12.72
N PRO A 138 7.93 10.76 12.24
CA PRO A 138 8.67 11.14 11.04
C PRO A 138 7.87 10.88 9.78
N LYS A 139 8.14 11.62 8.73
CA LYS A 139 7.49 11.37 7.43
C LYS A 139 7.92 10.00 6.93
N LYS A 140 6.93 9.14 6.66
CA LYS A 140 7.16 7.77 6.22
C LYS A 140 6.06 7.37 5.24
N VAL A 141 6.47 6.77 4.14
CA VAL A 141 5.57 6.17 3.15
C VAL A 141 6.05 4.77 2.79
N ARG A 142 5.13 3.93 2.36
CA ARG A 142 5.43 2.65 1.71
C ARG A 142 4.90 2.69 0.29
N ILE A 143 5.73 2.19 -0.63
CA ILE A 143 5.41 2.11 -2.05
C ILE A 143 5.29 0.65 -2.42
N PHE A 144 4.14 0.29 -3.00
CA PHE A 144 3.85 -1.05 -3.49
C PHE A 144 3.93 -1.06 -5.00
N GLY A 145 4.60 -2.05 -5.55
CA GLY A 145 4.69 -2.27 -6.99
C GLY A 145 4.72 -3.76 -7.30
N LEU A 146 4.60 -4.10 -8.57
CA LEU A 146 4.79 -5.48 -9.02
C LEU A 146 6.23 -5.92 -8.75
N ARG A 147 6.39 -7.11 -8.22
CA ARG A 147 7.72 -7.67 -7.91
C ARG A 147 8.62 -7.73 -9.14
N SER A 148 8.05 -7.97 -10.32
CA SER A 148 8.81 -7.98 -11.59
C SER A 148 9.46 -6.63 -11.91
N PHE A 149 8.98 -5.52 -11.33
CA PHE A 149 9.56 -4.19 -11.47
C PHE A 149 10.34 -3.74 -10.23
N GLY A 150 10.52 -4.64 -9.25
CA GLY A 150 11.11 -4.30 -7.96
C GLY A 150 12.49 -3.68 -8.05
N GLU A 151 13.39 -4.24 -8.84
CA GLU A 151 14.74 -3.69 -9.02
C GLU A 151 14.71 -2.32 -9.69
N SER A 152 13.94 -2.17 -10.76
CA SER A 152 13.81 -0.90 -11.49
C SER A 152 13.21 0.18 -10.61
N LEU A 153 12.19 -0.15 -9.82
CA LEU A 153 11.54 0.78 -8.90
C LEU A 153 12.50 1.20 -7.78
N HIS A 154 13.18 0.23 -7.16
CA HIS A 154 14.16 0.49 -6.11
C HIS A 154 15.29 1.37 -6.61
N HIS A 155 15.81 1.08 -7.81
CA HIS A 155 16.86 1.87 -8.45
C HIS A 155 16.40 3.31 -8.72
N SER A 156 15.22 3.50 -9.28
CA SER A 156 14.66 4.84 -9.55
C SER A 156 14.49 5.67 -8.27
N ILE A 157 14.00 5.05 -7.20
CA ILE A 157 13.81 5.72 -5.92
C ILE A 157 15.15 6.05 -5.27
N THR A 158 16.11 5.14 -5.33
CA THR A 158 17.46 5.34 -4.80
C THR A 158 18.17 6.48 -5.53
N ASP A 159 18.11 6.52 -6.85
CA ASP A 159 18.70 7.61 -7.64
C ASP A 159 18.08 8.95 -7.28
N SER A 160 16.77 9.03 -7.17
CA SER A 160 16.06 10.24 -6.74
C SER A 160 16.48 10.66 -5.33
N SER A 161 16.66 9.69 -4.44
CA SER A 161 17.05 9.92 -3.05
C SER A 161 18.48 10.47 -2.92
N LEU A 162 19.40 10.00 -3.75
CA LEU A 162 20.81 10.45 -3.73
C LEU A 162 20.94 11.96 -4.00
N GLU A 163 20.07 12.52 -4.83
CA GLU A 163 20.08 13.96 -5.09
C GLU A 163 19.75 14.79 -3.84
N PHE A 164 19.07 14.19 -2.87
CA PHE A 164 18.68 14.81 -1.60
C PHE A 164 19.51 14.30 -0.41
N GLY A 165 20.55 13.49 -0.64
CA GLY A 165 21.38 12.92 0.41
C GLY A 165 20.75 11.76 1.17
N TYR A 166 19.75 11.10 0.62
CA TYR A 166 19.17 9.89 1.20
C TYR A 166 20.10 8.69 1.05
N GLN A 167 20.01 7.75 1.98
CA GLN A 167 20.74 6.48 1.92
C GLN A 167 19.75 5.33 1.72
N SER A 168 20.18 4.34 0.92
CA SER A 168 19.46 3.09 0.73
C SER A 168 19.98 2.04 1.71
N ASN A 169 19.09 1.35 2.39
CA ASN A 169 19.40 0.24 3.29
C ASN A 169 19.01 -1.10 2.66
#